data_0342cd7a6ee8678a015ec351861acd1d
#
_entry.id   0342cd7a6ee8678a015ec351861acd1d
#
_cell.length_a   1.000
_cell.length_b   1.000
_cell.length_c   1.000
_cell.angle_alpha   90.00
_cell.angle_beta   90.00
_cell.angle_gamma   90.00
#
_symmetry.space_group_name_H-M   'P 1'
#
loop_
_entity.id
_entity.type
_entity.pdbx_description
1 polymer ?
#
loop_
_entity_poly.entity_id
_entity_poly.type
_entity_poly.pdbx_seq_one_letter_code
_entity_poly.pdbx_strand_id
1 'polypeptide(L)'
;MRALFTTHSDFSDITPTQYDVAYAWIREAGLLDKVNSGVPVNCQVFDSAMVHSDVPWFRDADLLVRRPDELPEDALCAAEALGLSPEEAYAQVGAVWGKVDTEERSRIGSAGELALLELLSESAEGRVEHVAAWSDGYGYDIFVDAYQHSAHLEVKTTLRVGRLTIYISRNEYETMLRDPAWELVAVRLTPELKLKGVAAVPREWIADHVPSDRTIRGRWQSCRLDIPPEVPVPGIPSIASILVESAPEVLRGVSER
;
A
#
# COMPACT_ATOMS: atom_id res chain seq x y z
N MET A 1 9.38 -21.72 35.30
CA MET A 1 9.03 -22.25 34.00
C MET A 1 10.26 -22.51 33.12
N ARG A 2 11.19 -21.55 32.91
CA ARG A 2 12.42 -21.72 32.13
C ARG A 2 13.28 -22.93 32.56
N ALA A 3 13.55 -23.12 33.86
CA ALA A 3 14.30 -24.27 34.37
C ALA A 3 13.62 -25.62 34.10
N LEU A 4 12.27 -25.65 34.03
CA LEU A 4 11.51 -26.86 33.75
C LEU A 4 11.73 -27.32 32.34
N PHE A 5 11.68 -26.41 31.35
CA PHE A 5 11.84 -26.74 29.92
C PHE A 5 13.29 -27.14 29.56
N THR A 6 14.29 -26.64 30.29
CA THR A 6 15.69 -26.99 30.02
C THR A 6 16.19 -28.23 30.75
N THR A 7 15.41 -28.79 31.70
CA THR A 7 15.81 -29.96 32.52
C THR A 7 14.85 -31.15 32.41
N HIS A 8 13.69 -31.02 31.77
CA HIS A 8 12.72 -32.08 31.62
C HIS A 8 13.06 -32.97 30.42
N SER A 9 12.94 -34.31 30.58
CA SER A 9 13.30 -35.28 29.55
C SER A 9 12.55 -35.09 28.22
N ASP A 10 11.32 -34.59 28.27
CA ASP A 10 10.49 -34.37 27.08
C ASP A 10 10.91 -33.18 26.23
N PHE A 11 11.84 -32.36 26.73
CA PHE A 11 12.36 -31.18 26.05
C PHE A 11 13.89 -31.25 25.92
N SER A 12 14.49 -32.44 26.01
CA SER A 12 15.94 -32.64 25.99
C SER A 12 16.59 -32.38 24.61
N ASP A 13 15.78 -32.29 23.57
CA ASP A 13 16.16 -31.95 22.19
C ASP A 13 16.40 -30.45 21.98
N ILE A 14 15.95 -29.60 22.94
CA ILE A 14 16.09 -28.15 22.87
C ILE A 14 17.18 -27.69 23.85
N THR A 15 18.25 -27.08 23.33
CA THR A 15 19.28 -26.50 24.18
C THR A 15 18.81 -25.23 24.88
N PRO A 16 19.39 -24.86 26.05
CA PRO A 16 19.05 -23.61 26.74
C PRO A 16 19.17 -22.37 25.85
N THR A 17 20.16 -22.32 24.97
CA THR A 17 20.36 -21.20 24.03
C THR A 17 19.25 -21.13 23.00
N GLN A 18 18.85 -22.27 22.42
CA GLN A 18 17.74 -22.33 21.47
C GLN A 18 16.43 -21.90 22.12
N TYR A 19 16.18 -22.33 23.37
CA TYR A 19 15.01 -21.90 24.12
C TYR A 19 14.99 -20.39 24.34
N ASP A 20 16.13 -19.79 24.72
CA ASP A 20 16.22 -18.36 24.95
C ASP A 20 15.97 -17.54 23.67
N VAL A 21 16.52 -17.97 22.54
CA VAL A 21 16.32 -17.32 21.24
C VAL A 21 14.84 -17.44 20.81
N ALA A 22 14.26 -18.64 20.90
CA ALA A 22 12.86 -18.86 20.56
C ALA A 22 11.93 -18.03 21.46
N TYR A 23 12.19 -17.99 22.76
CA TYR A 23 11.38 -17.20 23.71
C TYR A 23 11.47 -15.71 23.44
N ALA A 24 12.67 -15.20 23.15
CA ALA A 24 12.85 -13.79 22.78
C ALA A 24 12.04 -13.44 21.52
N TRP A 25 12.15 -14.27 20.48
CA TRP A 25 11.39 -14.08 19.24
C TRP A 25 9.87 -14.14 19.47
N ILE A 26 9.34 -15.14 20.22
CA ILE A 26 7.92 -15.26 20.54
C ILE A 26 7.40 -14.00 21.25
N ARG A 27 8.20 -13.45 22.16
CA ARG A 27 7.86 -12.22 22.88
C ARG A 27 7.86 -11.01 21.97
N GLU A 28 8.89 -10.85 21.14
CA GLU A 28 9.02 -9.74 20.17
C GLU A 28 7.91 -9.78 19.11
N ALA A 29 7.52 -10.97 18.68
CA ALA A 29 6.40 -11.19 17.75
C ALA A 29 5.01 -11.01 18.41
N GLY A 30 4.91 -10.72 19.71
CA GLY A 30 3.66 -10.52 20.44
C GLY A 30 2.79 -11.78 20.53
N LEU A 31 3.38 -12.98 20.34
CA LEU A 31 2.63 -14.25 20.32
C LEU A 31 2.11 -14.64 21.72
N LEU A 32 2.76 -14.17 22.80
CA LEU A 32 2.31 -14.45 24.16
C LEU A 32 0.94 -13.81 24.45
N ASP A 33 0.65 -12.68 23.86
CA ASP A 33 -0.63 -11.96 24.02
C ASP A 33 -1.76 -12.59 23.20
N LYS A 34 -1.41 -13.41 22.20
CA LYS A 34 -2.34 -14.07 21.29
C LYS A 34 -2.73 -15.49 21.69
N VAL A 35 -2.19 -16.04 22.79
CA VAL A 35 -2.41 -17.43 23.22
C VAL A 35 -3.90 -17.80 23.35
N ASN A 36 -4.78 -16.85 23.69
CA ASN A 36 -6.21 -17.06 23.87
C ASN A 36 -7.06 -16.51 22.71
N SER A 37 -6.47 -16.23 21.55
CA SER A 37 -7.18 -15.62 20.41
C SER A 37 -8.15 -16.54 19.67
N GLY A 38 -8.14 -17.85 19.97
CA GLY A 38 -8.92 -18.86 19.25
C GLY A 38 -8.33 -19.29 17.90
N VAL A 39 -7.24 -18.66 17.44
CA VAL A 39 -6.50 -19.06 16.25
C VAL A 39 -5.50 -20.15 16.62
N PRO A 40 -5.32 -21.22 15.80
CA PRO A 40 -4.32 -22.25 16.05
C PRO A 40 -2.91 -21.67 16.20
N VAL A 41 -2.14 -22.20 17.16
CA VAL A 41 -0.80 -21.67 17.48
C VAL A 41 0.16 -21.77 16.30
N ASN A 42 0.09 -22.86 15.52
CA ASN A 42 0.90 -23.04 14.31
C ASN A 42 0.62 -21.95 13.26
N CYS A 43 -0.65 -21.58 13.04
CA CYS A 43 -1.02 -20.47 12.18
C CYS A 43 -0.46 -19.13 12.71
N GLN A 44 -0.59 -18.87 14.02
CA GLN A 44 -0.05 -17.64 14.61
C GLN A 44 1.47 -17.53 14.48
N VAL A 45 2.18 -18.63 14.63
CA VAL A 45 3.64 -18.69 14.46
C VAL A 45 4.00 -18.46 13.01
N PHE A 46 3.31 -19.12 12.07
CA PHE A 46 3.51 -18.94 10.63
C PHE A 46 3.28 -17.48 10.21
N ASP A 47 2.16 -16.89 10.60
CA ASP A 47 1.82 -15.49 10.32
C ASP A 47 2.91 -14.53 10.82
N SER A 48 3.35 -14.76 12.07
CA SER A 48 4.40 -13.93 12.67
C SER A 48 5.75 -14.11 11.96
N ALA A 49 6.08 -15.31 11.50
CA ALA A 49 7.26 -15.57 10.71
C ALA A 49 7.22 -14.79 9.39
N MET A 50 6.08 -14.78 8.67
CA MET A 50 5.93 -14.03 7.42
C MET A 50 6.11 -12.52 7.63
N VAL A 51 5.59 -11.96 8.72
CA VAL A 51 5.67 -10.51 9.01
C VAL A 51 7.08 -10.08 9.43
N HIS A 52 7.75 -10.88 10.27
CA HIS A 52 9.00 -10.47 10.94
C HIS A 52 10.28 -10.98 10.24
N SER A 53 10.18 -11.85 9.23
CA SER A 53 11.36 -12.39 8.53
C SER A 53 11.86 -11.50 7.38
N ASP A 54 11.21 -10.37 7.09
CA ASP A 54 11.53 -9.43 6.00
C ASP A 54 11.83 -10.14 4.66
N VAL A 55 11.03 -11.20 4.36
CA VAL A 55 11.19 -11.99 3.14
C VAL A 55 10.83 -11.14 1.92
N PRO A 56 11.73 -11.00 0.93
CA PRO A 56 11.55 -10.04 -0.17
C PRO A 56 10.27 -10.24 -0.99
N TRP A 57 9.87 -11.50 -1.19
CA TRP A 57 8.69 -11.84 -2.00
C TRP A 57 7.37 -11.48 -1.31
N PHE A 58 7.34 -11.37 0.03
CA PHE A 58 6.10 -11.12 0.76
C PHE A 58 5.47 -9.75 0.43
N ARG A 59 6.29 -8.77 0.08
CA ARG A 59 5.81 -7.44 -0.34
C ARG A 59 4.98 -7.49 -1.61
N ASP A 60 5.26 -8.45 -2.49
CA ASP A 60 4.60 -8.65 -3.78
C ASP A 60 3.81 -9.97 -3.82
N ALA A 61 3.41 -10.50 -2.66
CA ALA A 61 2.76 -11.80 -2.55
C ALA A 61 1.49 -11.92 -3.41
N ASP A 62 0.72 -10.84 -3.54
CA ASP A 62 -0.46 -10.78 -4.41
C ASP A 62 -0.19 -11.02 -5.90
N LEU A 63 1.05 -10.83 -6.31
CA LEU A 63 1.49 -10.99 -7.69
C LEU A 63 2.24 -12.29 -7.92
N LEU A 64 3.06 -12.66 -6.94
CA LEU A 64 3.98 -13.78 -7.05
C LEU A 64 3.34 -15.11 -6.63
N VAL A 65 2.32 -15.05 -5.74
CA VAL A 65 1.69 -16.23 -5.15
C VAL A 65 0.18 -16.18 -5.42
N ARG A 66 -0.23 -16.74 -6.55
CA ARG A 66 -1.66 -16.77 -6.97
C ARG A 66 -2.35 -18.09 -6.61
N ARG A 67 -1.55 -19.12 -6.33
CA ARG A 67 -2.00 -20.47 -6.03
C ARG A 67 -1.05 -21.12 -5.02
N PRO A 68 -1.49 -22.15 -4.29
CA PRO A 68 -0.67 -22.83 -3.30
C PRO A 68 0.64 -23.40 -3.85
N ASP A 69 0.66 -23.88 -5.10
CA ASP A 69 1.83 -24.42 -5.79
C ASP A 69 2.86 -23.35 -6.23
N GLU A 70 2.53 -22.07 -6.10
CA GLU A 70 3.42 -20.93 -6.36
C GLU A 70 4.07 -20.38 -5.08
N LEU A 71 3.78 -20.97 -3.90
CA LEU A 71 4.44 -20.58 -2.65
C LEU A 71 5.94 -20.81 -2.75
N PRO A 72 6.77 -19.83 -2.36
CA PRO A 72 8.22 -19.99 -2.29
C PRO A 72 8.64 -21.11 -1.33
N GLU A 73 9.79 -21.71 -1.60
CA GLU A 73 10.30 -22.87 -0.86
C GLU A 73 10.49 -22.59 0.63
N ASP A 74 10.91 -21.39 1.00
CA ASP A 74 11.05 -20.94 2.40
C ASP A 74 9.70 -20.95 3.13
N ALA A 75 8.62 -20.49 2.46
CA ALA A 75 7.27 -20.55 3.02
C ALA A 75 6.75 -21.99 3.14
N LEU A 76 7.02 -22.85 2.14
CA LEU A 76 6.66 -24.27 2.18
C LEU A 76 7.39 -25.01 3.29
N CYS A 77 8.70 -24.78 3.45
CA CYS A 77 9.48 -25.35 4.55
C CYS A 77 8.98 -24.91 5.93
N ALA A 78 8.62 -23.62 6.08
CA ALA A 78 8.06 -23.12 7.32
C ALA A 78 6.68 -23.73 7.61
N ALA A 79 5.85 -23.88 6.60
CA ALA A 79 4.54 -24.52 6.70
C ALA A 79 4.66 -25.99 7.12
N GLU A 80 5.53 -26.77 6.47
CA GLU A 80 5.80 -28.18 6.80
C GLU A 80 6.28 -28.34 8.25
N ALA A 81 7.23 -27.50 8.68
CA ALA A 81 7.73 -27.51 10.06
C ALA A 81 6.65 -27.23 11.11
N LEU A 82 5.60 -26.51 10.73
CA LEU A 82 4.46 -26.16 11.58
C LEU A 82 3.25 -27.06 11.39
N GLY A 83 3.36 -28.08 10.50
CA GLY A 83 2.27 -29.01 10.21
C GLY A 83 1.11 -28.37 9.46
N LEU A 84 1.37 -27.35 8.65
CA LEU A 84 0.40 -26.72 7.75
C LEU A 84 0.50 -27.32 6.35
N SER A 85 -0.64 -27.57 5.71
CA SER A 85 -0.67 -27.91 4.29
C SER A 85 -0.32 -26.69 3.42
N PRO A 86 0.09 -26.89 2.14
CA PRO A 86 0.32 -25.79 1.20
C PRO A 86 -0.91 -24.89 1.03
N GLU A 87 -2.13 -25.45 1.06
CA GLU A 87 -3.38 -24.71 0.95
C GLU A 87 -3.63 -23.83 2.19
N GLU A 88 -3.37 -24.37 3.39
CA GLU A 88 -3.47 -23.61 4.64
C GLU A 88 -2.42 -22.50 4.69
N ALA A 89 -1.18 -22.77 4.31
CA ALA A 89 -0.11 -21.78 4.23
C ALA A 89 -0.45 -20.67 3.22
N TYR A 90 -0.97 -21.03 2.05
CA TYR A 90 -1.43 -20.05 1.06
C TYR A 90 -2.54 -19.15 1.60
N ALA A 91 -3.53 -19.73 2.29
CA ALA A 91 -4.61 -18.97 2.91
C ALA A 91 -4.08 -18.00 4.00
N GLN A 92 -3.10 -18.45 4.81
CA GLN A 92 -2.46 -17.61 5.83
C GLN A 92 -1.66 -16.47 5.20
N VAL A 93 -0.84 -16.75 4.17
CA VAL A 93 -0.09 -15.72 3.43
C VAL A 93 -1.04 -14.64 2.90
N GLY A 94 -2.14 -15.03 2.27
CA GLY A 94 -3.14 -14.10 1.75
C GLY A 94 -3.80 -13.25 2.84
N ALA A 95 -4.15 -13.86 3.97
CA ALA A 95 -4.79 -13.19 5.09
C ALA A 95 -3.84 -12.20 5.80
N VAL A 96 -2.58 -12.60 6.00
CA VAL A 96 -1.56 -11.76 6.66
C VAL A 96 -1.14 -10.63 5.72
N TRP A 97 -0.86 -10.95 4.46
CA TRP A 97 -0.49 -9.95 3.46
C TRP A 97 -1.57 -8.88 3.33
N GLY A 98 -2.85 -9.26 3.28
CA GLY A 98 -3.96 -8.32 3.19
C GLY A 98 -4.03 -7.34 4.36
N LYS A 99 -3.67 -7.75 5.58
CA LYS A 99 -3.62 -6.87 6.77
C LYS A 99 -2.41 -5.92 6.72
N VAL A 100 -1.22 -6.49 6.52
CA VAL A 100 0.04 -5.73 6.47
C VAL A 100 0.02 -4.74 5.32
N ASP A 101 -0.46 -5.17 4.15
CA ASP A 101 -0.56 -4.33 2.97
C ASP A 101 -1.53 -3.16 3.20
N THR A 102 -2.66 -3.37 3.91
CA THR A 102 -3.62 -2.30 4.20
C THR A 102 -3.02 -1.23 5.11
N GLU A 103 -2.33 -1.60 6.18
CA GLU A 103 -1.66 -0.67 7.09
C GLU A 103 -0.52 0.09 6.38
N GLU A 104 0.30 -0.64 5.63
CA GLU A 104 1.41 -0.07 4.87
C GLU A 104 0.92 0.86 3.76
N ARG A 105 -0.13 0.48 3.02
CA ARG A 105 -0.77 1.34 2.01
C ARG A 105 -1.32 2.61 2.62
N SER A 106 -1.99 2.52 3.76
CA SER A 106 -2.50 3.69 4.48
C SER A 106 -1.36 4.62 4.88
N ARG A 107 -0.27 4.07 5.43
CA ARG A 107 0.92 4.83 5.82
C ARG A 107 1.59 5.52 4.63
N ILE A 108 1.78 4.78 3.53
CA ILE A 108 2.38 5.30 2.30
C ILE A 108 1.45 6.33 1.64
N GLY A 109 0.15 6.07 1.59
CA GLY A 109 -0.87 6.98 1.07
C GLY A 109 -0.81 8.33 1.77
N SER A 110 -0.98 8.32 3.10
CA SER A 110 -0.92 9.55 3.90
C SER A 110 0.40 10.29 3.78
N ALA A 111 1.53 9.57 3.69
CA ALA A 111 2.83 10.20 3.49
C ALA A 111 2.93 10.91 2.13
N GLY A 112 2.38 10.32 1.07
CA GLY A 112 2.36 10.94 -0.27
C GLY A 112 1.45 12.14 -0.36
N GLU A 113 0.25 12.06 0.22
CA GLU A 113 -0.69 13.18 0.31
C GLU A 113 -0.05 14.38 1.04
N LEU A 114 0.56 14.14 2.22
CA LEU A 114 1.21 15.19 3.00
C LEU A 114 2.43 15.77 2.27
N ALA A 115 3.26 14.93 1.65
CA ALA A 115 4.42 15.41 0.90
C ALA A 115 4.02 16.27 -0.31
N LEU A 116 2.95 15.88 -1.01
CA LEU A 116 2.43 16.68 -2.13
C LEU A 116 1.76 17.96 -1.62
N LEU A 117 0.98 17.89 -0.54
CA LEU A 117 0.35 19.06 0.08
C LEU A 117 1.38 20.12 0.50
N GLU A 118 2.45 19.71 1.17
CA GLU A 118 3.55 20.59 1.59
C GLU A 118 4.20 21.24 0.38
N LEU A 119 4.54 20.44 -0.64
CA LEU A 119 5.16 20.92 -1.86
C LEU A 119 4.27 21.93 -2.61
N LEU A 120 2.97 21.65 -2.72
CA LEU A 120 2.01 22.55 -3.37
C LEU A 120 1.80 23.84 -2.58
N SER A 121 1.76 23.77 -1.24
CA SER A 121 1.59 24.93 -0.37
C SER A 121 2.74 25.93 -0.50
N GLU A 122 3.94 25.44 -0.83
CA GLU A 122 5.13 26.28 -1.08
C GLU A 122 5.27 26.76 -2.52
N SER A 123 4.62 26.06 -3.47
CA SER A 123 4.91 26.18 -4.91
C SER A 123 3.74 26.71 -5.74
N ALA A 124 2.52 26.72 -5.21
CA ALA A 124 1.34 27.22 -5.94
C ALA A 124 0.89 28.57 -5.40
N GLU A 125 0.49 29.45 -6.32
CA GLU A 125 -0.24 30.67 -5.96
C GLU A 125 -1.67 30.30 -5.56
N GLY A 126 -2.13 30.82 -4.39
CA GLY A 126 -3.49 30.62 -3.94
C GLY A 126 -3.62 29.73 -2.71
N ARG A 127 -4.79 29.11 -2.58
CA ARG A 127 -5.16 28.29 -1.41
C ARG A 127 -4.97 26.82 -1.73
N VAL A 128 -4.25 26.12 -0.87
CA VAL A 128 -4.07 24.67 -0.95
C VAL A 128 -4.62 24.05 0.34
N GLU A 129 -5.51 23.06 0.23
CA GLU A 129 -6.17 22.44 1.36
C GLU A 129 -6.16 20.91 1.27
N HIS A 130 -5.91 20.25 2.39
CA HIS A 130 -6.04 18.80 2.54
C HIS A 130 -7.48 18.45 2.90
N VAL A 131 -8.27 18.07 1.93
CA VAL A 131 -9.71 17.83 2.08
C VAL A 131 -9.98 16.45 2.67
N ALA A 132 -9.15 15.45 2.34
CA ALA A 132 -9.24 14.10 2.89
C ALA A 132 -9.14 14.07 4.42
N ALA A 133 -8.45 15.05 5.04
CA ALA A 133 -8.38 15.16 6.50
C ALA A 133 -9.73 15.44 7.17
N TRP A 134 -10.75 15.85 6.42
CA TRP A 134 -12.05 16.30 6.94
C TRP A 134 -13.19 15.37 6.53
N SER A 135 -13.12 14.75 5.36
CA SER A 135 -14.16 13.87 4.85
C SER A 135 -13.72 13.10 3.60
N ASP A 136 -13.92 11.79 3.60
CA ASP A 136 -13.72 10.91 2.44
C ASP A 136 -14.83 11.08 1.37
N GLY A 137 -15.81 11.93 1.63
CA GLY A 137 -16.99 12.11 0.76
C GLY A 137 -16.74 12.95 -0.48
N TYR A 138 -15.67 13.74 -0.52
CA TYR A 138 -15.38 14.64 -1.65
C TYR A 138 -14.94 13.91 -2.91
N GLY A 139 -14.26 12.75 -2.76
CA GLY A 139 -13.74 11.96 -3.87
C GLY A 139 -12.48 12.56 -4.50
N TYR A 140 -11.74 13.36 -3.72
CA TYR A 140 -10.40 13.86 -3.97
C TYR A 140 -9.74 14.27 -2.65
N ASP A 141 -8.41 14.35 -2.62
CA ASP A 141 -7.60 14.53 -1.41
C ASP A 141 -7.17 15.97 -1.17
N ILE A 142 -6.75 16.66 -2.23
CA ILE A 142 -6.19 18.03 -2.16
C ILE A 142 -6.98 18.96 -3.06
N PHE A 143 -7.38 20.09 -2.49
CA PHE A 143 -8.01 21.22 -3.18
C PHE A 143 -6.99 22.31 -3.42
N VAL A 144 -6.88 22.79 -4.65
CA VAL A 144 -6.06 23.94 -5.04
C VAL A 144 -6.96 24.98 -5.70
N ASP A 145 -6.95 26.20 -5.20
CA ASP A 145 -7.76 27.31 -5.74
C ASP A 145 -6.92 28.58 -5.85
N ALA A 146 -6.80 29.08 -7.07
CA ALA A 146 -6.05 30.29 -7.36
C ALA A 146 -6.73 31.07 -8.48
N TYR A 147 -7.22 32.28 -8.17
CA TYR A 147 -7.91 33.18 -9.10
C TYR A 147 -9.10 32.50 -9.80
N GLN A 148 -8.94 32.17 -11.08
CA GLN A 148 -9.95 31.51 -11.91
C GLN A 148 -9.63 30.01 -12.16
N HIS A 149 -8.63 29.50 -11.50
CA HIS A 149 -8.21 28.10 -11.61
C HIS A 149 -8.53 27.34 -10.33
N SER A 150 -9.16 26.19 -10.49
CA SER A 150 -9.38 25.24 -9.41
C SER A 150 -8.94 23.86 -9.86
N ALA A 151 -8.22 23.13 -9.01
CA ALA A 151 -7.87 21.75 -9.24
C ALA A 151 -8.20 20.91 -8.00
N HIS A 152 -8.81 19.73 -8.24
CA HIS A 152 -9.22 18.77 -7.23
C HIS A 152 -8.40 17.50 -7.45
N LEU A 153 -7.37 17.31 -6.64
CA LEU A 153 -6.36 16.28 -6.84
C LEU A 153 -6.67 15.06 -6.02
N GLU A 154 -6.87 13.93 -6.69
CA GLU A 154 -6.88 12.60 -6.10
C GLU A 154 -5.45 12.07 -6.10
N VAL A 155 -4.92 11.69 -4.95
CA VAL A 155 -3.52 11.30 -4.77
C VAL A 155 -3.39 9.80 -4.66
N LYS A 156 -2.60 9.18 -5.51
CA LYS A 156 -2.24 7.77 -5.42
C LYS A 156 -0.74 7.62 -5.27
N THR A 157 -0.31 7.04 -4.15
CA THR A 157 1.11 6.98 -3.77
C THR A 157 1.70 5.59 -4.02
N THR A 158 2.96 5.56 -4.49
CA THR A 158 3.71 4.32 -4.69
C THR A 158 5.18 4.48 -4.28
N LEU A 159 5.79 3.40 -3.78
CA LEU A 159 7.24 3.26 -3.63
C LEU A 159 7.89 2.55 -4.82
N ARG A 160 7.09 1.94 -5.70
CA ARG A 160 7.58 1.08 -6.78
C ARG A 160 8.13 1.90 -7.95
N VAL A 161 9.21 1.38 -8.54
CA VAL A 161 9.81 1.96 -9.75
C VAL A 161 9.35 1.17 -10.97
N GLY A 162 8.97 1.88 -12.03
CA GLY A 162 8.59 1.27 -13.31
C GLY A 162 7.23 0.56 -13.33
N ARG A 163 6.49 0.61 -12.23
CA ARG A 163 5.15 0.04 -12.14
C ARG A 163 4.25 0.93 -11.28
N LEU A 164 3.11 1.31 -11.83
CA LEU A 164 2.07 2.04 -11.12
C LEU A 164 0.79 1.21 -11.09
N THR A 165 0.46 0.66 -9.93
CA THR A 165 -0.82 0.01 -9.66
C THR A 165 -1.60 0.87 -8.71
N ILE A 166 -2.81 1.24 -9.07
CA ILE A 166 -3.72 2.03 -8.23
C ILE A 166 -5.03 1.28 -8.00
N TYR A 167 -5.72 1.68 -6.95
CA TYR A 167 -7.11 1.32 -6.73
C TYR A 167 -7.93 2.60 -6.79
N ILE A 168 -8.98 2.59 -7.62
CA ILE A 168 -9.94 3.68 -7.71
C ILE A 168 -11.29 3.21 -7.13
N SER A 169 -11.85 3.99 -6.21
CA SER A 169 -13.17 3.75 -5.67
C SER A 169 -14.26 4.25 -6.63
N ARG A 170 -15.48 3.76 -6.42
CA ARG A 170 -16.64 4.23 -7.18
C ARG A 170 -16.87 5.73 -6.98
N ASN A 171 -16.71 6.24 -5.76
CA ASN A 171 -16.89 7.65 -5.43
C ASN A 171 -15.88 8.53 -6.19
N GLU A 172 -14.60 8.19 -6.18
CA GLU A 172 -13.54 8.90 -6.93
C GLU A 172 -13.84 8.92 -8.42
N TYR A 173 -14.23 7.76 -9.00
CA TYR A 173 -14.58 7.66 -10.41
C TYR A 173 -15.81 8.50 -10.77
N GLU A 174 -16.89 8.44 -9.97
CA GLU A 174 -18.09 9.27 -10.21
C GLU A 174 -17.81 10.75 -10.02
N THR A 175 -16.89 11.11 -9.11
CA THR A 175 -16.41 12.49 -8.94
C THR A 175 -15.63 12.93 -10.19
N MET A 176 -14.69 12.12 -10.66
CA MET A 176 -13.99 12.36 -11.91
C MET A 176 -14.94 12.66 -13.07
N LEU A 177 -16.03 11.90 -13.21
CA LEU A 177 -16.99 12.10 -14.32
C LEU A 177 -17.76 13.41 -14.22
N ARG A 178 -18.05 13.89 -13.01
CA ARG A 178 -18.89 15.08 -12.76
C ARG A 178 -18.08 16.37 -12.65
N ASP A 179 -16.82 16.25 -12.23
CA ASP A 179 -15.97 17.37 -11.88
C ASP A 179 -14.84 17.57 -12.90
N PRO A 180 -14.93 18.61 -13.74
CA PRO A 180 -13.91 18.88 -14.74
C PRO A 180 -12.55 19.30 -14.13
N ALA A 181 -12.51 19.77 -12.89
CA ALA A 181 -11.30 20.15 -12.18
C ALA A 181 -10.60 18.96 -11.49
N TRP A 182 -11.22 17.78 -11.49
CA TRP A 182 -10.65 16.58 -10.87
C TRP A 182 -9.49 16.01 -11.71
N GLU A 183 -8.39 15.69 -11.06
CA GLU A 183 -7.21 15.07 -11.68
C GLU A 183 -6.60 14.03 -10.74
N LEU A 184 -6.22 12.87 -11.29
CA LEU A 184 -5.50 11.85 -10.54
C LEU A 184 -4.00 12.11 -10.62
N VAL A 185 -3.37 12.25 -9.46
CA VAL A 185 -1.94 12.50 -9.32
C VAL A 185 -1.25 11.30 -8.67
N ALA A 186 -0.37 10.68 -9.42
CA ALA A 186 0.51 9.63 -8.92
C ALA A 186 1.75 10.26 -8.26
N VAL A 187 1.97 9.96 -7.00
CA VAL A 187 3.13 10.37 -6.21
C VAL A 187 4.05 9.19 -5.98
N ARG A 188 5.30 9.30 -6.39
CA ARG A 188 6.32 8.32 -6.09
C ARG A 188 7.19 8.82 -4.94
N LEU A 189 7.28 7.99 -3.88
CA LEU A 189 8.19 8.23 -2.76
C LEU A 189 9.40 7.30 -2.83
N THR A 190 10.47 7.67 -2.12
CA THR A 190 11.58 6.76 -1.78
C THR A 190 11.17 5.83 -0.63
N PRO A 191 11.94 4.77 -0.32
CA PRO A 191 11.69 3.93 0.88
C PRO A 191 11.68 4.73 2.19
N GLU A 192 12.42 5.85 2.24
CA GLU A 192 12.44 6.79 3.37
C GLU A 192 11.29 7.81 3.36
N LEU A 193 10.27 7.56 2.52
CA LEU A 193 9.07 8.37 2.34
C LEU A 193 9.33 9.81 1.88
N LYS A 194 10.41 10.05 1.13
CA LYS A 194 10.69 11.35 0.50
C LYS A 194 10.11 11.39 -0.91
N LEU A 195 9.50 12.50 -1.28
CA LEU A 195 8.95 12.70 -2.62
C LEU A 195 10.06 12.62 -3.68
N LYS A 196 9.85 11.78 -4.69
CA LYS A 196 10.80 11.53 -5.78
C LYS A 196 10.23 11.86 -7.15
N GLY A 197 8.92 11.78 -7.32
CA GLY A 197 8.28 12.07 -8.61
C GLY A 197 6.79 12.30 -8.47
N VAL A 198 6.25 13.08 -9.39
CA VAL A 198 4.83 13.39 -9.50
C VAL A 198 4.44 13.27 -10.97
N ALA A 199 3.30 12.66 -11.24
CA ALA A 199 2.75 12.56 -12.60
C ALA A 199 1.23 12.50 -12.56
N ALA A 200 0.57 13.14 -13.51
CA ALA A 200 -0.87 13.05 -13.70
C ALA A 200 -1.26 11.84 -14.52
N VAL A 201 -2.38 11.21 -14.21
CA VAL A 201 -2.95 10.10 -15.01
C VAL A 201 -4.13 10.63 -15.80
N PRO A 202 -4.13 10.52 -17.16
CA PRO A 202 -5.20 11.05 -17.99
C PRO A 202 -6.56 10.45 -17.65
N ARG A 203 -7.59 11.28 -17.53
CA ARG A 203 -8.99 10.89 -17.22
C ARG A 203 -9.56 9.94 -18.26
N GLU A 204 -9.24 10.17 -19.52
CA GLU A 204 -9.69 9.37 -20.65
C GLU A 204 -9.17 7.94 -20.51
N TRP A 205 -7.89 7.80 -20.13
CA TRP A 205 -7.32 6.48 -19.90
C TRP A 205 -8.02 5.75 -18.76
N ILE A 206 -8.30 6.44 -17.65
CA ILE A 206 -9.04 5.86 -16.51
C ILE A 206 -10.43 5.41 -16.97
N ALA A 207 -11.16 6.27 -17.68
CA ALA A 207 -12.51 5.97 -18.14
C ALA A 207 -12.57 4.73 -19.07
N ASP A 208 -11.55 4.54 -19.90
CA ASP A 208 -11.45 3.41 -20.84
C ASP A 208 -11.08 2.08 -20.15
N HIS A 209 -10.50 2.13 -18.94
CA HIS A 209 -9.95 0.94 -18.28
C HIS A 209 -10.73 0.49 -17.03
N VAL A 210 -11.68 1.29 -16.53
CA VAL A 210 -12.55 0.86 -15.44
C VAL A 210 -13.58 -0.17 -15.94
N PRO A 211 -13.97 -1.16 -15.12
CA PRO A 211 -14.96 -2.15 -15.53
C PRO A 211 -16.34 -1.54 -15.71
N SER A 212 -17.10 -2.06 -16.66
CA SER A 212 -18.52 -1.73 -16.82
C SER A 212 -19.35 -2.36 -15.70
N ASP A 213 -20.43 -1.69 -15.30
CA ASP A 213 -21.40 -2.27 -14.38
C ASP A 213 -22.09 -3.49 -15.03
N ARG A 214 -22.15 -4.62 -14.34
CA ARG A 214 -22.79 -5.84 -14.86
C ARG A 214 -24.30 -5.73 -14.90
N THR A 215 -24.91 -5.04 -13.95
CA THR A 215 -26.35 -4.79 -13.84
C THR A 215 -26.60 -3.49 -13.07
N ILE A 216 -27.85 -2.99 -13.09
CA ILE A 216 -28.25 -1.81 -12.28
C ILE A 216 -27.97 -2.00 -10.78
N ARG A 217 -27.99 -3.23 -10.29
CA ARG A 217 -27.72 -3.58 -8.87
C ARG A 217 -26.30 -4.13 -8.64
N GLY A 218 -25.61 -4.56 -9.69
CA GLY A 218 -24.27 -5.16 -9.63
C GLY A 218 -23.21 -4.16 -10.04
N ARG A 219 -23.08 -3.06 -9.29
CA ARG A 219 -22.06 -2.04 -9.49
C ARG A 219 -20.76 -2.43 -8.80
N TRP A 220 -19.64 -2.19 -9.46
CA TRP A 220 -18.33 -2.30 -8.84
C TRP A 220 -18.16 -1.17 -7.78
N GLN A 221 -17.45 -1.45 -6.69
CA GLN A 221 -17.20 -0.49 -5.60
C GLN A 221 -15.75 0.03 -5.62
N SER A 222 -14.83 -0.79 -6.06
CA SER A 222 -13.44 -0.44 -6.27
C SER A 222 -12.91 -1.29 -7.42
N CYS A 223 -11.98 -0.74 -8.19
CA CYS A 223 -11.26 -1.50 -9.22
C CYS A 223 -9.77 -1.20 -9.16
N ARG A 224 -8.99 -2.21 -9.53
CA ARG A 224 -7.54 -2.13 -9.68
C ARG A 224 -7.21 -1.76 -11.13
N LEU A 225 -6.32 -0.80 -11.28
CA LEU A 225 -5.77 -0.38 -12.57
C LEU A 225 -4.25 -0.52 -12.53
N ASP A 226 -3.69 -1.30 -13.46
CA ASP A 226 -2.25 -1.38 -13.69
C ASP A 226 -1.91 -0.41 -14.82
N ILE A 227 -1.27 0.70 -14.49
CA ILE A 227 -1.03 1.82 -15.40
C ILE A 227 0.33 1.62 -16.10
N PRO A 228 0.35 1.52 -17.44
CA PRO A 228 1.60 1.42 -18.19
C PRO A 228 2.50 2.65 -17.99
N PRO A 229 3.84 2.48 -18.04
CA PRO A 229 4.77 3.58 -17.76
C PRO A 229 4.67 4.79 -18.70
N GLU A 230 4.16 4.59 -19.90
CA GLU A 230 3.97 5.60 -20.93
C GLU A 230 2.71 6.46 -20.77
N VAL A 231 1.79 6.06 -19.87
CA VAL A 231 0.51 6.75 -19.67
C VAL A 231 0.61 7.98 -18.79
N PRO A 232 1.31 7.93 -17.62
CA PRO A 232 1.38 9.08 -16.75
C PRO A 232 2.13 10.25 -17.41
N VAL A 233 1.55 11.44 -17.32
CA VAL A 233 2.15 12.70 -17.79
C VAL A 233 2.94 13.30 -16.63
N PRO A 234 4.26 13.52 -16.77
CA PRO A 234 5.07 14.10 -15.71
C PRO A 234 4.54 15.46 -15.23
N GLY A 235 4.57 15.70 -13.92
CA GLY A 235 4.04 16.90 -13.29
C GLY A 235 2.52 16.87 -13.09
N ILE A 236 1.95 18.06 -12.87
CA ILE A 236 0.50 18.27 -12.69
C ILE A 236 0.06 19.37 -13.68
N PRO A 237 -0.36 19.00 -14.90
CA PRO A 237 -0.67 19.96 -15.95
C PRO A 237 -1.77 20.97 -15.58
N SER A 238 -2.79 20.58 -14.82
CA SER A 238 -3.90 21.43 -14.42
C SER A 238 -3.48 22.65 -13.61
N ILE A 239 -2.40 22.56 -12.83
CA ILE A 239 -1.91 23.66 -11.99
C ILE A 239 -0.67 24.39 -12.55
N ALA A 240 -0.21 24.01 -13.73
CA ALA A 240 1.04 24.56 -14.30
C ALA A 240 1.04 26.09 -14.39
N SER A 241 -0.11 26.71 -14.66
CA SER A 241 -0.26 28.16 -14.79
C SER A 241 -0.25 28.94 -13.47
N ILE A 242 -0.43 28.26 -12.34
CA ILE A 242 -0.47 28.86 -11.00
C ILE A 242 0.75 28.49 -10.16
N LEU A 243 1.73 27.80 -10.74
CA LEU A 243 2.98 27.51 -10.06
C LEU A 243 3.88 28.74 -10.05
N VAL A 244 4.41 29.09 -8.89
CA VAL A 244 5.41 30.15 -8.73
C VAL A 244 6.68 29.84 -9.56
N GLU A 245 7.43 30.85 -9.96
CA GLU A 245 8.62 30.67 -10.82
C GLU A 245 9.66 29.69 -10.20
N SER A 246 9.80 29.73 -8.88
CA SER A 246 10.70 28.86 -8.12
C SER A 246 10.17 27.45 -7.87
N ALA A 247 8.98 27.11 -8.37
CA ALA A 247 8.39 25.77 -8.14
C ALA A 247 9.31 24.67 -8.70
N PRO A 248 9.48 23.55 -7.96
CA PRO A 248 10.32 22.44 -8.38
C PRO A 248 9.89 21.83 -9.72
N GLU A 249 10.88 21.37 -10.50
CA GLU A 249 10.67 20.76 -11.82
C GLU A 249 9.74 19.55 -11.79
N VAL A 250 9.72 18.80 -10.68
CA VAL A 250 8.84 17.65 -10.48
C VAL A 250 7.35 17.99 -10.61
N LEU A 251 6.93 19.22 -10.29
CA LEU A 251 5.55 19.69 -10.50
C LEU A 251 5.29 20.15 -11.94
N ARG A 252 6.33 20.61 -12.66
CA ARG A 252 6.23 21.15 -14.03
C ARG A 252 6.32 20.07 -15.11
N GLY A 253 6.65 18.84 -14.73
CA GLY A 253 6.79 17.72 -15.67
C GLY A 253 8.13 17.68 -16.40
N VAL A 254 9.13 18.44 -15.97
CA VAL A 254 10.49 18.30 -16.48
C VAL A 254 11.17 17.19 -15.67
N SER A 255 11.40 16.05 -16.32
CA SER A 255 12.13 14.94 -15.69
C SER A 255 13.60 15.24 -15.70
N GLU A 256 14.25 15.30 -14.55
CA GLU A 256 15.71 15.14 -14.47
C GLU A 256 16.07 13.77 -15.07
N ARG A 257 16.85 13.78 -16.15
CA ARG A 257 17.38 12.59 -16.82
C ARG A 257 18.47 11.94 -15.99
#